data_fb27000b1cbc7dadef3a68eb3a60853d
#
_entry.id   fb27000b1cbc7dadef3a68eb3a60853d
#
_cell.length_a   1.000
_cell.length_b   1.000
_cell.length_c   1.000
_cell.angle_alpha   90.00
_cell.angle_beta   90.00
_cell.angle_gamma   90.00
#
_symmetry.space_group_name_H-M   'P 1'
#
loop_
_entity.id
_entity.type
_entity.pdbx_description
1 polymer ?
#
loop_
_entity_poly.entity_id
_entity_poly.type
_entity_poly.pdbx_seq_one_letter_code
_entity_poly.pdbx_strand_id
1 'polypeptide(L)'
;MTDLEPHDQMHLNAADGWLGFDHVIEAEKELKQITPAMQHHPEVLAVRCKMWLKAESWVACEKVAQEIIDLEPESTFGWIHRSYALHEQKLTGTARMCLLPAVELFPDDITIRYNLACYECVLGNMNEAKAHLVKAFNLALTQDCYDEWKKLMLSDEDLKPLWGIWDESEG
;
A
#
# COMPACT_ATOMS: atom_id res chain seq x y z
N MET A 1 -3.55 14.78 18.56
CA MET A 1 -4.66 15.03 17.63
C MET A 1 -5.96 14.85 18.40
N THR A 2 -7.02 15.59 18.11
CA THR A 2 -8.30 15.43 18.79
C THR A 2 -9.03 14.22 18.21
N ASP A 3 -9.65 13.40 19.08
CA ASP A 3 -10.44 12.25 18.64
C ASP A 3 -11.64 12.69 17.77
N LEU A 4 -12.09 11.79 16.90
CA LEU A 4 -13.30 12.01 16.11
C LEU A 4 -14.53 12.04 17.02
N GLU A 5 -15.41 13.02 16.83
CA GLU A 5 -16.69 13.06 17.52
C GLU A 5 -17.59 11.91 17.09
N PRO A 6 -18.56 11.45 17.92
CA PRO A 6 -19.40 10.29 17.61
C PRO A 6 -20.11 10.38 16.26
N HIS A 7 -20.50 11.57 15.82
CA HIS A 7 -21.10 11.83 14.51
C HIS A 7 -20.10 11.48 13.39
N ASP A 8 -18.89 12.01 13.45
CA ASP A 8 -17.86 11.79 12.42
C ASP A 8 -17.41 10.32 12.40
N GLN A 9 -17.26 9.70 13.58
CA GLN A 9 -16.93 8.29 13.70
C GLN A 9 -18.01 7.38 13.08
N MET A 10 -19.29 7.72 13.23
CA MET A 10 -20.38 6.96 12.61
C MET A 10 -20.27 6.98 11.08
N HIS A 11 -20.05 8.16 10.49
CA HIS A 11 -19.89 8.29 9.05
C HIS A 11 -18.61 7.63 8.53
N LEU A 12 -17.51 7.71 9.29
CA LEU A 12 -16.27 7.03 8.94
C LEU A 12 -16.45 5.51 8.91
N ASN A 13 -17.09 4.94 9.93
CA ASN A 13 -17.37 3.50 10.01
C ASN A 13 -18.30 3.05 8.88
N ALA A 14 -19.33 3.86 8.56
CA ALA A 14 -20.23 3.57 7.45
C ALA A 14 -19.48 3.59 6.10
N ALA A 15 -18.60 4.56 5.89
CA ALA A 15 -17.78 4.65 4.68
C ALA A 15 -16.87 3.43 4.51
N ASP A 16 -16.14 3.02 5.57
CA ASP A 16 -15.28 1.84 5.53
C ASP A 16 -16.11 0.56 5.30
N GLY A 17 -17.29 0.47 5.92
CA GLY A 17 -18.25 -0.62 5.68
C GLY A 17 -18.71 -0.70 4.20
N TRP A 18 -19.06 0.42 3.58
CA TRP A 18 -19.42 0.46 2.15
C TRP A 18 -18.27 0.02 1.25
N LEU A 19 -17.04 0.38 1.59
CA LEU A 19 -15.86 -0.08 0.85
C LEU A 19 -15.66 -1.60 0.97
N GLY A 20 -16.06 -2.21 2.08
CA GLY A 20 -16.06 -3.66 2.23
C GLY A 20 -16.95 -4.39 1.21
N PHE A 21 -17.99 -3.71 0.70
CA PHE A 21 -18.91 -4.19 -0.33
C PHE A 21 -18.65 -3.60 -1.72
N ASP A 22 -17.52 -2.95 -1.93
CA ASP A 22 -17.15 -2.27 -3.18
C ASP A 22 -18.09 -1.12 -3.62
N HIS A 23 -18.85 -0.56 -2.67
CA HIS A 23 -19.77 0.56 -2.90
C HIS A 23 -19.07 1.92 -2.73
N VAL A 24 -18.20 2.26 -3.67
CA VAL A 24 -17.35 3.48 -3.62
C VAL A 24 -18.18 4.76 -3.55
N ILE A 25 -19.30 4.84 -4.29
CA ILE A 25 -20.16 6.04 -4.31
C ILE A 25 -20.81 6.30 -2.95
N GLU A 26 -21.28 5.26 -2.28
CA GLU A 26 -21.87 5.34 -0.94
C GLU A 26 -20.81 5.71 0.09
N ALA A 27 -19.63 5.13 0.01
CA ALA A 27 -18.50 5.51 0.86
C ALA A 27 -18.13 6.99 0.71
N GLU A 28 -18.11 7.52 -0.51
CA GLU A 28 -17.84 8.94 -0.77
C GLU A 28 -18.91 9.85 -0.16
N LYS A 29 -20.19 9.45 -0.21
CA LYS A 29 -21.30 10.21 0.41
C LYS A 29 -21.12 10.30 1.93
N GLU A 30 -20.75 9.19 2.57
CA GLU A 30 -20.50 9.16 4.01
C GLU A 30 -19.30 10.05 4.38
N LEU A 31 -18.18 9.93 3.68
CA LEU A 31 -17.00 10.77 3.93
C LEU A 31 -17.28 12.27 3.78
N LYS A 32 -18.25 12.67 2.94
CA LYS A 32 -18.69 14.07 2.79
C LYS A 32 -19.52 14.58 3.96
N GLN A 33 -20.07 13.70 4.81
CA GLN A 33 -20.84 14.09 6.01
C GLN A 33 -19.93 14.39 7.21
N ILE A 34 -18.67 13.96 7.16
CA ILE A 34 -17.68 14.23 8.21
C ILE A 34 -17.42 15.74 8.26
N THR A 35 -17.36 16.29 9.47
CA THR A 35 -17.17 17.72 9.68
C THR A 35 -15.95 18.27 8.97
N PRO A 36 -15.98 19.51 8.45
CA PRO A 36 -14.85 20.08 7.70
C PRO A 36 -13.52 20.07 8.48
N ALA A 37 -13.57 20.27 9.79
CA ALA A 37 -12.38 20.27 10.65
C ALA A 37 -11.72 18.88 10.75
N MET A 38 -12.46 17.79 10.54
CA MET A 38 -12.00 16.41 10.63
C MET A 38 -11.67 15.79 9.27
N GLN A 39 -11.85 16.50 8.16
CA GLN A 39 -11.58 15.98 6.82
C GLN A 39 -10.09 15.58 6.60
N HIS A 40 -9.18 16.16 7.37
CA HIS A 40 -7.75 15.87 7.35
C HIS A 40 -7.28 15.01 8.54
N HIS A 41 -8.21 14.39 9.27
CA HIS A 41 -7.86 13.45 10.32
C HIS A 41 -7.27 12.17 9.70
N PRO A 42 -6.17 11.59 10.23
CA PRO A 42 -5.50 10.43 9.63
C PRO A 42 -6.41 9.25 9.34
N GLU A 43 -7.33 8.91 10.24
CA GLU A 43 -8.30 7.84 10.00
C GLU A 43 -9.22 8.14 8.82
N VAL A 44 -9.67 9.40 8.67
CA VAL A 44 -10.51 9.83 7.54
C VAL A 44 -9.72 9.76 6.24
N LEU A 45 -8.46 10.21 6.26
CA LEU A 45 -7.56 10.11 5.11
C LEU A 45 -7.28 8.66 4.74
N ALA A 46 -7.12 7.76 5.71
CA ALA A 46 -6.90 6.34 5.45
C ALA A 46 -8.10 5.70 4.73
N VAL A 47 -9.33 5.95 5.19
CA VAL A 47 -10.53 5.45 4.51
C VAL A 47 -10.70 6.10 3.12
N ARG A 48 -10.39 7.39 2.98
CA ARG A 48 -10.40 8.09 1.68
C ARG A 48 -9.35 7.53 0.72
N CYS A 49 -8.17 7.18 1.21
CA CYS A 49 -7.13 6.53 0.42
C CYS A 49 -7.62 5.18 -0.11
N LYS A 50 -8.19 4.32 0.75
CA LYS A 50 -8.82 3.05 0.36
C LYS A 50 -9.92 3.26 -0.69
N MET A 51 -10.74 4.30 -0.55
CA MET A 51 -11.78 4.64 -1.51
C MET A 51 -11.19 4.95 -2.89
N TRP A 52 -10.14 5.78 -2.94
CA TRP A 52 -9.49 6.12 -4.21
C TRP A 52 -8.76 4.95 -4.85
N LEU A 53 -8.21 4.02 -4.05
CA LEU A 53 -7.65 2.76 -4.53
C LEU A 53 -8.72 1.93 -5.25
N LYS A 54 -9.88 1.71 -4.60
CA LYS A 54 -11.00 0.96 -5.19
C LYS A 54 -11.60 1.64 -6.41
N ALA A 55 -11.56 2.97 -6.47
CA ALA A 55 -11.98 3.76 -7.62
C ALA A 55 -10.93 3.85 -8.74
N GLU A 56 -9.76 3.23 -8.57
CA GLU A 56 -8.61 3.34 -9.48
C GLU A 56 -8.21 4.80 -9.78
N SER A 57 -8.53 5.70 -8.84
CA SER A 57 -8.22 7.13 -8.96
C SER A 57 -6.81 7.40 -8.42
N TRP A 58 -5.81 6.91 -9.13
CA TRP A 58 -4.43 6.87 -8.68
C TRP A 58 -3.84 8.22 -8.28
N VAL A 59 -4.14 9.28 -9.06
CA VAL A 59 -3.68 10.64 -8.75
C VAL A 59 -4.28 11.16 -7.44
N ALA A 60 -5.55 10.85 -7.17
CA ALA A 60 -6.20 11.26 -5.92
C ALA A 60 -5.66 10.43 -4.73
N CYS A 61 -5.47 9.13 -4.95
CA CYS A 61 -4.86 8.23 -3.96
C CYS A 61 -3.45 8.71 -3.57
N GLU A 62 -2.60 9.02 -4.56
CA GLU A 62 -1.23 9.51 -4.32
C GLU A 62 -1.21 10.75 -3.43
N LYS A 63 -2.08 11.75 -3.72
CA LYS A 63 -2.17 12.99 -2.94
C LYS A 63 -2.56 12.74 -1.49
N VAL A 64 -3.57 11.92 -1.28
CA VAL A 64 -4.05 11.58 0.07
C VAL A 64 -2.99 10.77 0.83
N ALA A 65 -2.33 9.83 0.16
CA ALA A 65 -1.26 9.04 0.78
C ALA A 65 -0.03 9.91 1.15
N GLN A 66 0.30 10.94 0.35
CA GLN A 66 1.33 11.91 0.73
C GLN A 66 0.94 12.69 1.99
N GLU A 67 -0.32 13.13 2.09
CA GLU A 67 -0.81 13.84 3.27
C GLU A 67 -0.72 12.95 4.53
N ILE A 68 -1.00 11.65 4.39
CA ILE A 68 -0.82 10.68 5.49
C ILE A 68 0.65 10.59 5.90
N ILE A 69 1.59 10.53 4.95
CA ILE A 69 3.04 10.52 5.25
C ILE A 69 3.44 11.79 6.03
N ASP A 70 2.92 12.94 5.63
CA ASP A 70 3.25 14.22 6.27
C ASP A 70 2.73 14.30 7.72
N LEU A 71 1.62 13.64 8.02
CA LEU A 71 1.00 13.60 9.35
C LEU A 71 1.54 12.44 10.22
N GLU A 72 1.77 11.28 9.64
CA GLU A 72 2.16 10.04 10.32
C GLU A 72 3.32 9.35 9.59
N PRO A 73 4.53 9.96 9.56
CA PRO A 73 5.67 9.41 8.82
C PRO A 73 6.15 8.05 9.37
N GLU A 74 5.79 7.71 10.62
CA GLU A 74 6.05 6.43 11.27
C GLU A 74 5.02 5.33 10.95
N SER A 75 4.01 5.62 10.12
CA SER A 75 3.05 4.64 9.63
C SER A 75 3.44 4.16 8.22
N THR A 76 3.47 2.84 7.99
CA THR A 76 3.76 2.27 6.66
C THR A 76 2.67 2.58 5.63
N PHE A 77 1.44 2.85 6.09
CA PHE A 77 0.27 2.98 5.25
C PHE A 77 0.45 4.03 4.14
N GLY A 78 0.86 5.26 4.49
CA GLY A 78 1.05 6.33 3.51
C GLY A 78 2.14 5.98 2.47
N TRP A 79 3.27 5.45 2.92
CA TRP A 79 4.39 5.06 2.05
C TRP A 79 4.00 3.99 1.03
N ILE A 80 3.34 2.93 1.49
CA ILE A 80 2.90 1.81 0.64
C ILE A 80 1.90 2.30 -0.40
N HIS A 81 0.85 2.99 0.02
CA HIS A 81 -0.24 3.39 -0.87
C HIS A 81 0.17 4.49 -1.85
N ARG A 82 1.05 5.42 -1.44
CA ARG A 82 1.60 6.42 -2.36
C ARG A 82 2.44 5.76 -3.44
N SER A 83 3.35 4.87 -3.06
CA SER A 83 4.22 4.19 -4.03
C SER A 83 3.41 3.32 -4.99
N TYR A 84 2.40 2.60 -4.48
CA TYR A 84 1.50 1.80 -5.30
C TYR A 84 0.74 2.67 -6.31
N ALA A 85 0.13 3.77 -5.85
CA ALA A 85 -0.60 4.68 -6.73
C ALA A 85 0.30 5.30 -7.82
N LEU A 86 1.56 5.61 -7.52
CA LEU A 86 2.55 6.06 -8.51
C LEU A 86 2.89 4.96 -9.52
N HIS A 87 3.03 3.72 -9.06
CA HIS A 87 3.31 2.59 -9.93
C HIS A 87 2.16 2.34 -10.92
N GLU A 88 0.92 2.38 -10.46
CA GLU A 88 -0.26 2.23 -11.32
C GLU A 88 -0.40 3.37 -12.36
N GLN A 89 0.11 4.56 -12.06
CA GLN A 89 0.25 5.65 -13.03
C GLN A 89 1.40 5.42 -14.04
N LYS A 90 2.07 4.26 -14.00
CA LYS A 90 3.25 3.94 -14.81
C LYS A 90 4.47 4.82 -14.51
N LEU A 91 4.50 5.39 -13.31
CA LEU A 91 5.61 6.18 -12.77
C LEU A 91 6.49 5.32 -11.84
N THR A 92 6.81 4.08 -12.23
CA THR A 92 7.48 3.07 -11.39
C THR A 92 8.81 3.56 -10.81
N GLY A 93 9.60 4.33 -11.59
CA GLY A 93 10.83 4.93 -11.08
C GLY A 93 10.58 5.90 -9.92
N THR A 94 9.50 6.69 -9.99
CA THR A 94 9.09 7.60 -8.91
C THR A 94 8.53 6.81 -7.72
N ALA A 95 7.75 5.76 -7.97
CA ALA A 95 7.24 4.85 -6.94
C ALA A 95 8.38 4.25 -6.11
N ARG A 96 9.40 3.73 -6.79
CA ARG A 96 10.63 3.22 -6.17
C ARG A 96 11.30 4.28 -5.29
N MET A 97 11.55 5.47 -5.83
CA MET A 97 12.20 6.56 -5.08
C MET A 97 11.38 7.00 -3.87
N CYS A 98 10.06 6.97 -3.98
CA CYS A 98 9.15 7.25 -2.88
C CYS A 98 9.26 6.22 -1.75
N LEU A 99 9.36 4.92 -2.09
CA LEU A 99 9.30 3.83 -1.11
C LEU A 99 10.66 3.50 -0.47
N LEU A 100 11.79 3.81 -1.14
CA LEU A 100 13.13 3.49 -0.64
C LEU A 100 13.41 4.00 0.79
N PRO A 101 13.05 5.24 1.18
CA PRO A 101 13.27 5.70 2.56
C PRO A 101 12.53 4.85 3.61
N ALA A 102 11.37 4.28 3.26
CA ALA A 102 10.58 3.45 4.15
C ALA A 102 11.30 2.13 4.54
N VAL A 103 12.25 1.66 3.74
CA VAL A 103 13.05 0.46 4.04
C VAL A 103 13.85 0.61 5.34
N GLU A 104 14.37 1.81 5.59
CA GLU A 104 15.15 2.10 6.80
C GLU A 104 14.25 2.33 8.02
N LEU A 105 13.06 2.91 7.79
CA LEU A 105 12.08 3.18 8.84
C LEU A 105 11.36 1.90 9.28
N PHE A 106 11.11 0.99 8.33
CA PHE A 106 10.31 -0.23 8.53
C PHE A 106 11.05 -1.45 7.96
N PRO A 107 12.21 -1.85 8.54
CA PRO A 107 13.08 -2.88 7.99
C PRO A 107 12.41 -4.26 7.91
N ASP A 108 11.40 -4.52 8.73
CA ASP A 108 10.71 -5.80 8.86
C ASP A 108 9.31 -5.81 8.18
N ASP A 109 8.96 -4.77 7.42
CA ASP A 109 7.72 -4.74 6.65
C ASP A 109 7.88 -5.53 5.33
N ILE A 110 7.08 -6.60 5.20
CA ILE A 110 7.11 -7.49 4.03
C ILE A 110 6.60 -6.75 2.79
N THR A 111 5.53 -5.95 2.92
CA THR A 111 4.88 -5.27 1.79
C THR A 111 5.82 -4.26 1.13
N ILE A 112 6.61 -3.54 1.93
CA ILE A 112 7.62 -2.60 1.42
C ILE A 112 8.66 -3.34 0.58
N ARG A 113 9.18 -4.47 1.10
CA ARG A 113 10.17 -5.28 0.37
C ARG A 113 9.60 -5.89 -0.90
N TYR A 114 8.37 -6.39 -0.82
CA TYR A 114 7.63 -6.94 -1.94
C TYR A 114 7.41 -5.89 -3.05
N ASN A 115 6.85 -4.73 -2.71
CA ASN A 115 6.61 -3.67 -3.70
C ASN A 115 7.91 -3.20 -4.36
N LEU A 116 9.00 -3.06 -3.59
CA LEU A 116 10.30 -2.73 -4.18
C LEU A 116 10.80 -3.81 -5.13
N ALA A 117 10.58 -5.10 -4.83
CA ALA A 117 10.93 -6.18 -5.76
C ALA A 117 10.16 -6.06 -7.07
N CYS A 118 8.84 -5.78 -7.03
CA CYS A 118 8.02 -5.52 -8.22
C CYS A 118 8.55 -4.33 -9.01
N TYR A 119 8.81 -3.21 -8.35
CA TYR A 119 9.30 -2.00 -9.02
C TYR A 119 10.67 -2.21 -9.67
N GLU A 120 11.60 -2.89 -8.99
CA GLU A 120 12.92 -3.20 -9.55
C GLU A 120 12.82 -4.18 -10.73
N CYS A 121 11.90 -5.16 -10.69
CA CYS A 121 11.63 -6.04 -11.83
C CYS A 121 11.15 -5.25 -13.05
N VAL A 122 10.14 -4.38 -12.87
CA VAL A 122 9.60 -3.56 -13.97
C VAL A 122 10.66 -2.61 -14.54
N LEU A 123 11.58 -2.13 -13.71
CA LEU A 123 12.70 -1.27 -14.12
C LEU A 123 13.88 -2.04 -14.74
N GLY A 124 13.85 -3.37 -14.72
CA GLY A 124 14.91 -4.23 -15.26
C GLY A 124 16.11 -4.45 -14.33
N ASN A 125 16.03 -4.02 -13.07
CA ASN A 125 17.10 -4.15 -12.06
C ASN A 125 16.98 -5.50 -11.34
N MET A 126 17.24 -6.62 -12.07
CA MET A 126 16.95 -7.98 -11.61
C MET A 126 17.69 -8.39 -10.32
N ASN A 127 18.91 -7.90 -10.09
CA ASN A 127 19.69 -8.23 -8.89
C ASN A 127 19.06 -7.60 -7.64
N GLU A 128 18.66 -6.35 -7.73
CA GLU A 128 17.97 -5.59 -6.68
C GLU A 128 16.58 -6.18 -6.41
N ALA A 129 15.84 -6.51 -7.47
CA ALA A 129 14.55 -7.17 -7.38
C ALA A 129 14.67 -8.50 -6.61
N LYS A 130 15.64 -9.35 -6.98
CA LYS A 130 15.92 -10.61 -6.28
C LYS A 130 16.28 -10.38 -4.81
N ALA A 131 17.13 -9.40 -4.52
CA ALA A 131 17.54 -9.09 -3.16
C ALA A 131 16.34 -8.67 -2.27
N HIS A 132 15.47 -7.81 -2.78
CA HIS A 132 14.26 -7.41 -2.07
C HIS A 132 13.29 -8.59 -1.87
N LEU A 133 13.11 -9.41 -2.90
CA LEU A 133 12.22 -10.56 -2.86
C LEU A 133 12.68 -11.62 -1.85
N VAL A 134 13.97 -11.96 -1.83
CA VAL A 134 14.55 -12.88 -0.84
C VAL A 134 14.37 -12.35 0.57
N LYS A 135 14.53 -11.03 0.77
CA LYS A 135 14.30 -10.42 2.09
C LYS A 135 12.82 -10.51 2.49
N ALA A 136 11.88 -10.26 1.56
CA ALA A 136 10.45 -10.41 1.81
C ALA A 136 10.08 -11.82 2.24
N PHE A 137 10.64 -12.85 1.56
CA PHE A 137 10.41 -14.26 1.94
C PHE A 137 10.97 -14.62 3.31
N ASN A 138 12.19 -14.18 3.61
CA ASN A 138 12.77 -14.44 4.93
C ASN A 138 11.92 -13.80 6.05
N LEU A 139 11.37 -12.62 5.81
CA LEU A 139 10.42 -11.98 6.74
C LEU A 139 9.12 -12.78 6.84
N ALA A 140 8.56 -13.24 5.72
CA ALA A 140 7.34 -14.03 5.71
C ALA A 140 7.50 -15.37 6.45
N LEU A 141 8.68 -16.01 6.36
CA LEU A 141 9.01 -17.19 7.14
C LEU A 141 9.05 -16.90 8.65
N THR A 142 9.65 -15.78 9.05
CA THR A 142 9.77 -15.42 10.47
C THR A 142 8.44 -14.95 11.06
N GLN A 143 7.50 -14.49 10.24
CA GLN A 143 6.18 -14.00 10.64
C GLN A 143 5.06 -15.04 10.44
N ASP A 144 5.41 -16.29 10.09
CA ASP A 144 4.48 -17.41 9.90
C ASP A 144 3.37 -17.16 8.86
N CYS A 145 3.72 -16.42 7.80
CA CYS A 145 2.82 -16.08 6.69
C CYS A 145 3.40 -16.40 5.29
N TYR A 146 4.36 -17.34 5.25
CA TYR A 146 5.10 -17.70 4.03
C TYR A 146 4.21 -18.16 2.87
N ASP A 147 3.26 -19.06 3.13
CA ASP A 147 2.45 -19.66 2.07
C ASP A 147 1.53 -18.61 1.39
N GLU A 148 1.00 -17.67 2.17
CA GLU A 148 0.18 -16.57 1.66
C GLU A 148 1.00 -15.67 0.75
N TRP A 149 2.19 -15.25 1.20
CA TRP A 149 3.08 -14.41 0.42
C TRP A 149 3.64 -15.10 -0.81
N LYS A 150 4.02 -16.39 -0.69
CA LYS A 150 4.45 -17.21 -1.84
C LYS A 150 3.38 -17.25 -2.92
N LYS A 151 2.12 -17.50 -2.53
CA LYS A 151 0.99 -17.51 -3.47
C LYS A 151 0.80 -16.15 -4.14
N LEU A 152 0.85 -15.05 -3.39
CA LEU A 152 0.73 -13.70 -3.93
C LEU A 152 1.84 -13.42 -4.95
N MET A 153 3.09 -13.66 -4.58
CA MET A 153 4.27 -13.39 -5.42
C MET A 153 4.28 -14.21 -6.70
N LEU A 154 3.82 -15.46 -6.68
CA LEU A 154 3.71 -16.33 -7.87
C LEU A 154 2.51 -15.97 -8.77
N SER A 155 1.61 -15.11 -8.32
CA SER A 155 0.48 -14.61 -9.13
C SER A 155 0.72 -13.21 -9.68
N ASP A 156 1.79 -12.53 -9.27
CA ASP A 156 2.07 -11.15 -9.64
C ASP A 156 2.87 -11.09 -10.95
N GLU A 157 2.28 -10.53 -11.99
CA GLU A 157 2.89 -10.41 -13.33
C GLU A 157 4.19 -9.57 -13.33
N ASP A 158 4.31 -8.59 -12.42
CA ASP A 158 5.52 -7.78 -12.30
C ASP A 158 6.72 -8.61 -11.83
N LEU A 159 6.49 -9.68 -11.07
CA LEU A 159 7.51 -10.61 -10.58
C LEU A 159 7.76 -11.81 -11.51
N LYS A 160 7.02 -11.94 -12.61
CA LYS A 160 7.15 -13.04 -13.56
C LYS A 160 8.60 -13.34 -13.99
N PRO A 161 9.46 -12.34 -14.24
CA PRO A 161 10.87 -12.60 -14.56
C PRO A 161 11.65 -13.37 -13.47
N LEU A 162 11.15 -13.36 -12.24
CA LEU A 162 11.78 -13.99 -11.08
C LEU A 162 11.12 -15.33 -10.67
N TRP A 163 10.03 -15.76 -11.29
CA TRP A 163 9.33 -16.99 -10.89
C TRP A 163 10.21 -18.24 -10.97
N GLY A 164 11.14 -18.33 -11.93
CA GLY A 164 12.06 -19.45 -12.08
C GLY A 164 13.08 -19.61 -10.93
N ILE A 165 13.24 -18.61 -10.07
CA ILE A 165 14.16 -18.70 -8.92
C ILE A 165 13.66 -19.71 -7.88
N TRP A 166 12.35 -19.97 -7.85
CA TRP A 166 11.71 -20.88 -6.87
C TRP A 166 11.86 -22.34 -7.21
N ASP A 167 11.92 -22.67 -8.51
CA ASP A 167 12.06 -24.07 -8.95
C ASP A 167 13.46 -24.63 -8.65
N GLU A 168 14.47 -23.76 -8.51
CA GLU A 168 15.85 -24.16 -8.22
C GLU A 168 16.14 -24.40 -6.73
N SER A 169 15.27 -23.96 -5.82
CA SER A 169 15.49 -24.06 -4.37
C SER A 169 14.84 -25.27 -3.70
N GLU A 170 14.03 -26.04 -4.43
CA GLU A 170 13.37 -27.26 -3.95
C GLU A 170 14.06 -28.57 -4.44
N GLY A 171 15.28 -28.47 -5.03
CA GLY A 171 16.08 -29.58 -5.55
C GLY A 171 17.22 -30.02 -4.63
#